data_6d22404904952db27b7a2ba5fed395fb
#
_entry.id   6d22404904952db27b7a2ba5fed395fb
#
_cell.length_a   1.000
_cell.length_b   1.000
_cell.length_c   1.000
_cell.angle_alpha   90.00
_cell.angle_beta   90.00
_cell.angle_gamma   90.00
#
_symmetry.space_group_name_H-M   'P 1'
#
loop_
_entity.id
_entity.type
_entity.pdbx_description
1 polymer ?
#
loop_
_entity_poly.entity_id
_entity_poly.type
_entity_poly.pdbx_seq_one_letter_code
_entity_poly.pdbx_strand_id
1 'polypeptide(L)'
;LKRMKENIDVKTLCIPHTKLDSELNLSRFDAAIVMSHNLIADRSYLKILFKSPIKFIGLLGPANRKERLLKDLKLESKMFHDRLRSPVGKKIGGRGPAAIALEIAAELQSYFHNNKKY
;
A
#
# COMPACT_ATOMS: atom_id res chain seq x y z
N LEU A 1 19.28 4.20 -13.79
CA LEU A 1 18.18 3.22 -13.72
C LEU A 1 18.69 1.79 -13.80
N LYS A 2 19.63 1.51 -14.71
CA LYS A 2 20.23 0.18 -14.77
C LYS A 2 20.96 -0.19 -13.49
N ARG A 3 21.66 0.77 -12.87
CA ARG A 3 22.36 0.52 -11.60
C ARG A 3 21.38 0.16 -10.47
N MET A 4 20.26 0.85 -10.43
CA MET A 4 19.25 0.55 -9.42
C MET A 4 18.68 -0.86 -9.60
N LYS A 5 18.44 -1.26 -10.85
CA LYS A 5 17.95 -2.60 -11.15
C LYS A 5 18.96 -3.70 -10.81
N GLU A 6 20.23 -3.39 -10.89
CA GLU A 6 21.29 -4.35 -10.53
C GLU A 6 21.45 -4.52 -9.04
N ASN A 7 21.14 -3.47 -8.26
CA ASN A 7 21.34 -3.45 -6.81
C ASN A 7 20.09 -3.71 -5.99
N ILE A 8 18.92 -3.71 -6.61
CA ILE A 8 17.65 -3.90 -5.93
C ILE A 8 16.92 -5.08 -6.56
N ASP A 9 16.58 -6.05 -5.75
CA ASP A 9 15.79 -7.20 -6.20
C ASP A 9 14.32 -6.80 -6.32
N VAL A 10 13.99 -6.19 -7.45
CA VAL A 10 12.62 -5.72 -7.74
C VAL A 10 12.08 -6.46 -8.95
N LYS A 11 10.93 -7.08 -8.77
CA LYS A 11 10.18 -7.66 -9.88
C LYS A 11 9.12 -6.68 -10.35
N THR A 12 9.00 -6.54 -11.66
CA THR A 12 7.95 -5.74 -12.28
C THR A 12 6.98 -6.67 -12.98
N LEU A 13 5.70 -6.56 -12.62
CA LEU A 13 4.64 -7.37 -13.20
C LEU A 13 3.57 -6.45 -13.76
N CYS A 14 3.03 -6.82 -14.92
CA CYS A 14 1.93 -6.08 -15.54
C CYS A 14 0.66 -6.92 -15.40
N ILE A 15 -0.13 -6.63 -14.37
CA ILE A 15 -1.32 -7.41 -14.03
C ILE A 15 -2.53 -6.48 -14.00
N PRO A 16 -3.64 -6.82 -14.68
CA PRO A 16 -4.88 -6.05 -14.54
C PRO A 16 -5.31 -6.01 -13.07
N HIS A 17 -5.79 -4.86 -12.61
CA HIS A 17 -6.14 -4.69 -11.20
C HIS A 17 -7.19 -5.69 -10.72
N THR A 18 -8.03 -6.18 -11.62
CA THR A 18 -9.07 -7.16 -11.28
C THR A 18 -8.54 -8.58 -11.11
N LYS A 19 -7.28 -8.83 -11.51
CA LYS A 19 -6.67 -10.16 -11.47
C LYS A 19 -5.49 -10.26 -10.51
N LEU A 20 -5.37 -9.32 -9.59
CA LEU A 20 -4.24 -9.29 -8.66
C LEU A 20 -4.15 -10.59 -7.85
N ASP A 21 -5.25 -11.05 -7.30
CA ASP A 21 -5.29 -12.22 -6.43
C ASP A 21 -5.13 -13.53 -7.20
N SER A 22 -5.48 -13.56 -8.50
CA SER A 22 -5.31 -14.77 -9.31
C SER A 22 -3.88 -14.89 -9.86
N GLU A 23 -3.17 -13.80 -10.00
CA GLU A 23 -1.81 -13.77 -10.57
C GLU A 23 -0.71 -13.74 -9.52
N LEU A 24 -1.03 -13.30 -8.29
CA LEU A 24 -0.07 -13.23 -7.19
C LEU A 24 -0.61 -13.94 -5.96
N ASN A 25 0.27 -14.64 -5.27
CA ASN A 25 -0.06 -15.18 -3.96
C ASN A 25 0.17 -14.10 -2.91
N LEU A 26 -0.89 -13.41 -2.54
CA LEU A 26 -0.82 -12.26 -1.62
C LEU A 26 -0.39 -12.65 -0.21
N SER A 27 -0.55 -13.92 0.17
CA SER A 27 -0.10 -14.38 1.48
C SER A 27 1.42 -14.37 1.65
N ARG A 28 2.16 -14.21 0.55
CA ARG A 28 3.62 -14.15 0.58
C ARG A 28 4.16 -12.74 0.81
N PHE A 29 3.30 -11.74 0.90
CA PHE A 29 3.71 -10.35 1.07
C PHE A 29 3.34 -9.83 2.44
N ASP A 30 4.20 -9.00 3.00
CA ASP A 30 4.03 -8.44 4.34
C ASP A 30 3.34 -7.08 4.32
N ALA A 31 3.43 -6.37 3.20
CA ALA A 31 2.85 -5.04 3.04
C ALA A 31 2.46 -4.80 1.58
N ALA A 32 1.52 -3.89 1.39
CA ALA A 32 1.11 -3.44 0.06
C ALA A 32 0.95 -1.92 0.08
N ILE A 33 1.41 -1.27 -0.97
CA ILE A 33 1.24 0.17 -1.15
C ILE A 33 0.46 0.40 -2.43
N VAL A 34 -0.69 1.03 -2.31
CA VAL A 34 -1.57 1.34 -3.44
C VAL A 34 -1.30 2.76 -3.89
N MET A 35 -0.86 2.93 -5.13
CA MET A 35 -0.49 4.23 -5.67
C MET A 35 -0.77 4.33 -7.17
N SER A 36 -1.93 3.86 -7.61
CA SER A 36 -2.24 3.84 -9.04
C SER A 36 -2.67 5.20 -9.59
N HIS A 37 -2.99 6.16 -8.73
CA HIS A 37 -3.54 7.47 -9.11
C HIS A 37 -4.87 7.38 -9.89
N ASN A 38 -5.51 6.23 -9.82
CA ASN A 38 -6.80 5.98 -10.47
C ASN A 38 -7.76 5.45 -9.41
N LEU A 39 -8.86 6.16 -9.19
CA LEU A 39 -9.79 5.81 -8.13
C LEU A 39 -10.43 4.43 -8.32
N ILE A 40 -10.75 4.09 -9.56
CA ILE A 40 -11.36 2.79 -9.88
C ILE A 40 -10.36 1.65 -9.61
N ALA A 41 -9.13 1.83 -10.07
CA ALA A 41 -8.07 0.83 -9.84
C ALA A 41 -7.75 0.69 -8.36
N ASP A 42 -7.59 1.83 -7.64
CA ASP A 42 -7.32 1.81 -6.21
C ASP A 42 -8.43 1.07 -5.45
N ARG A 43 -9.68 1.31 -5.80
CA ARG A 43 -10.82 0.62 -5.19
C ARG A 43 -10.74 -0.88 -5.40
N SER A 44 -10.41 -1.29 -6.63
CA SER A 44 -10.26 -2.71 -6.96
C SER A 44 -9.12 -3.36 -6.18
N TYR A 45 -7.97 -2.69 -6.10
CA TYR A 45 -6.83 -3.18 -5.32
C TYR A 45 -7.18 -3.31 -3.84
N LEU A 46 -7.80 -2.30 -3.26
CA LEU A 46 -8.16 -2.35 -1.84
C LEU A 46 -9.14 -3.46 -1.53
N LYS A 47 -10.13 -3.67 -2.40
CA LYS A 47 -11.10 -4.75 -2.23
C LYS A 47 -10.41 -6.11 -2.16
N ILE A 48 -9.45 -6.33 -3.03
CA ILE A 48 -8.68 -7.58 -3.06
C ILE A 48 -7.76 -7.69 -1.86
N LEU A 49 -7.04 -6.60 -1.54
CA LEU A 49 -6.09 -6.60 -0.44
C LEU A 49 -6.74 -6.80 0.92
N PHE A 50 -7.93 -6.26 1.13
CA PHE A 50 -8.66 -6.47 2.39
C PHE A 50 -9.08 -7.92 2.60
N LYS A 51 -9.21 -8.69 1.53
CA LYS A 51 -9.48 -10.12 1.64
C LYS A 51 -8.23 -10.95 1.84
N SER A 52 -7.05 -10.34 1.69
CA SER A 52 -5.77 -11.00 1.90
C SER A 52 -5.35 -10.92 3.35
N PRO A 53 -4.33 -11.69 3.78
CA PRO A 53 -3.81 -11.60 5.14
C PRO A 53 -2.85 -10.43 5.37
N ILE A 54 -2.59 -9.60 4.36
CA ILE A 54 -1.65 -8.47 4.48
C ILE A 54 -2.17 -7.47 5.50
N LYS A 55 -1.37 -7.18 6.53
CA LYS A 55 -1.76 -6.32 7.64
C LYS A 55 -1.43 -4.85 7.43
N PHE A 56 -0.43 -4.54 6.62
CA PHE A 56 -0.06 -3.17 6.30
C PHE A 56 -0.48 -2.86 4.88
N ILE A 57 -1.50 -2.03 4.73
CA ILE A 57 -1.97 -1.60 3.41
C ILE A 57 -1.88 -0.07 3.39
N GLY A 58 -0.95 0.45 2.59
CA GLY A 58 -0.77 1.88 2.45
C GLY A 58 -1.49 2.41 1.22
N LEU A 59 -2.12 3.57 1.35
CA LEU A 59 -2.76 4.26 0.24
C LEU A 59 -2.13 5.63 0.08
N LEU A 60 -1.58 5.90 -1.09
CA LEU A 60 -1.01 7.19 -1.42
C LEU A 60 -2.12 8.10 -1.95
N GLY A 61 -2.13 9.35 -1.49
CA GLY A 61 -3.08 10.35 -1.94
C GLY A 61 -3.59 11.22 -0.80
N PRO A 62 -4.46 12.18 -1.10
CA PRO A 62 -5.01 13.06 -0.07
C PRO A 62 -5.86 12.31 0.94
N ALA A 63 -5.99 12.87 2.14
CA ALA A 63 -6.68 12.20 3.26
C ALA A 63 -8.14 11.85 2.94
N ASN A 64 -8.83 12.69 2.18
CA ASN A 64 -10.23 12.44 1.83
C ASN A 64 -10.42 11.23 0.91
N ARG A 65 -9.36 10.77 0.26
CA ARG A 65 -9.42 9.61 -0.63
C ARG A 65 -9.72 8.32 0.12
N LYS A 66 -9.16 8.17 1.32
CA LYS A 66 -9.44 7.04 2.20
C LYS A 66 -10.93 6.91 2.50
N GLU A 67 -11.54 8.01 2.96
CA GLU A 67 -12.94 8.01 3.34
C GLU A 67 -13.83 7.67 2.16
N ARG A 68 -13.54 8.27 0.99
CA ARG A 68 -14.30 8.01 -0.21
C ARG A 68 -14.22 6.56 -0.66
N LEU A 69 -13.02 5.97 -0.64
CA LEU A 69 -12.82 4.58 -1.04
C LEU A 69 -13.50 3.60 -0.08
N LEU A 70 -13.37 3.83 1.22
CA LEU A 70 -14.02 2.98 2.22
C LEU A 70 -15.55 3.06 2.12
N LYS A 71 -16.09 4.24 1.86
CA LYS A 71 -17.51 4.43 1.65
C LYS A 71 -17.98 3.68 0.40
N ASP A 72 -17.25 3.83 -0.71
CA ASP A 72 -17.57 3.16 -1.97
C ASP A 72 -17.56 1.64 -1.82
N LEU A 73 -16.66 1.12 -1.01
CA LEU A 73 -16.54 -0.32 -0.75
C LEU A 73 -17.46 -0.80 0.36
N LYS A 74 -18.17 0.11 1.02
CA LYS A 74 -19.02 -0.20 2.18
C LYS A 74 -18.25 -0.88 3.30
N LEU A 75 -16.97 -0.51 3.45
CA LEU A 75 -16.08 -1.07 4.45
C LEU A 75 -16.00 -0.13 5.65
N GLU A 76 -16.99 -0.20 6.51
CA GLU A 76 -17.07 0.65 7.70
C GLU A 76 -16.50 -0.02 8.95
N SER A 77 -16.07 -1.26 8.82
CA SER A 77 -15.52 -2.00 9.94
C SER A 77 -14.20 -1.39 10.42
N LYS A 78 -14.07 -1.24 11.73
CA LYS A 78 -12.83 -0.78 12.35
C LYS A 78 -11.62 -1.63 11.94
N MET A 79 -11.83 -2.92 11.72
CA MET A 79 -10.77 -3.83 11.30
C MET A 79 -10.09 -3.39 10.00
N PHE A 80 -10.85 -2.88 9.04
CA PHE A 80 -10.28 -2.36 7.80
C PHE A 80 -9.54 -1.05 8.03
N HIS A 81 -10.08 -0.18 8.89
CA HIS A 81 -9.44 1.08 9.22
C HIS A 81 -8.08 0.87 9.88
N ASP A 82 -7.95 -0.15 10.74
CA ASP A 82 -6.69 -0.43 11.42
C ASP A 82 -5.61 -0.94 10.48
N ARG A 83 -6.00 -1.58 9.38
CA ARG A 83 -5.07 -2.09 8.38
C ARG A 83 -4.68 -1.06 7.33
N LEU A 84 -5.52 -0.07 7.09
CA LEU A 84 -5.30 0.93 6.04
C LEU A 84 -4.60 2.16 6.58
N ARG A 85 -3.46 2.48 5.99
CA ARG A 85 -2.65 3.66 6.30
C ARG A 85 -2.83 4.68 5.19
N SER A 86 -3.50 5.79 5.47
CA SER A 86 -3.76 6.82 4.47
C SER A 86 -3.83 8.21 5.10
N PRO A 87 -3.10 9.16 4.57
CA PRO A 87 -2.06 8.95 3.55
C PRO A 87 -0.89 8.16 4.12
N VAL A 88 -0.35 7.23 3.31
CA VAL A 88 0.78 6.43 3.74
C VAL A 88 2.05 7.28 3.80
N GLY A 89 2.86 7.06 4.82
CA GLY A 89 4.13 7.74 5.02
C GLY A 89 4.16 8.56 6.30
N LYS A 90 5.31 8.54 6.97
CA LYS A 90 5.55 9.42 8.13
C LYS A 90 5.99 10.78 7.63
N LYS A 91 5.34 11.83 8.13
CA LYS A 91 5.69 13.21 7.75
C LYS A 91 7.00 13.62 8.40
N ILE A 92 8.05 13.64 7.62
CA ILE A 92 9.38 14.07 8.08
C ILE A 92 9.86 15.33 7.36
N GLY A 93 9.08 15.83 6.41
CA GLY A 93 9.38 17.03 5.65
C GLY A 93 10.05 16.74 4.33
N GLY A 94 9.89 17.65 3.40
CA GLY A 94 10.46 17.51 2.06
C GLY A 94 9.39 17.56 0.99
N ARG A 95 9.84 17.54 -0.26
CA ARG A 95 8.97 17.61 -1.43
C ARG A 95 9.45 16.65 -2.51
N GLY A 96 8.52 16.22 -3.33
CA GLY A 96 8.80 15.41 -4.50
C GLY A 96 8.83 13.91 -4.24
N PRO A 97 9.03 13.13 -5.30
CA PRO A 97 8.91 11.66 -5.20
C PRO A 97 9.91 11.03 -4.23
N ALA A 98 11.13 11.53 -4.17
CA ALA A 98 12.14 10.97 -3.27
C ALA A 98 11.75 11.17 -1.81
N ALA A 99 11.21 12.34 -1.46
CA ALA A 99 10.74 12.62 -0.10
C ALA A 99 9.56 11.72 0.25
N ILE A 100 8.63 11.53 -0.67
CA ILE A 100 7.48 10.64 -0.48
C ILE A 100 7.93 9.21 -0.25
N ALA A 101 8.87 8.75 -1.05
CA ALA A 101 9.41 7.38 -0.92
C ALA A 101 10.08 7.18 0.44
N LEU A 102 10.84 8.17 0.88
CA LEU A 102 11.49 8.10 2.20
C LEU A 102 10.47 8.06 3.33
N GLU A 103 9.42 8.84 3.23
CA GLU A 103 8.35 8.86 4.24
C GLU A 103 7.62 7.52 4.31
N ILE A 104 7.34 6.91 3.16
CA ILE A 104 6.72 5.59 3.11
C ILE A 104 7.65 4.54 3.72
N ALA A 105 8.93 4.57 3.35
CA ALA A 105 9.92 3.65 3.90
C ALA A 105 10.04 3.80 5.41
N ALA A 106 10.00 5.04 5.91
CA ALA A 106 10.06 5.30 7.34
C ALA A 106 8.86 4.71 8.08
N GLU A 107 7.66 4.81 7.53
CA GLU A 107 6.49 4.21 8.15
C GLU A 107 6.55 2.69 8.13
N LEU A 108 6.97 2.10 7.02
CA LEU A 108 7.16 0.65 6.92
C LEU A 108 8.17 0.15 7.95
N GLN A 109 9.31 0.81 8.06
CA GLN A 109 10.33 0.43 9.02
C GLN A 109 9.81 0.52 10.44
N SER A 110 9.11 1.59 10.78
CA SER A 110 8.52 1.78 12.10
C SER A 110 7.49 0.69 12.41
N TYR A 111 6.63 0.39 11.45
CA TYR A 111 5.61 -0.64 11.63
C TYR A 111 6.23 -2.01 11.89
N PHE A 112 7.17 -2.43 11.06
CA PHE A 112 7.79 -3.75 11.22
C PHE A 112 8.70 -3.84 12.44
N HIS A 113 9.34 -2.75 12.82
CA HIS A 113 10.09 -2.71 14.06
C HIS A 113 9.18 -2.92 15.28
N ASN A 114 8.03 -2.23 15.32
CA ASN A 114 7.13 -2.28 16.44
C ASN A 114 6.31 -3.57 16.52
N ASN A 115 6.18 -4.28 15.41
CA ASN A 115 5.35 -5.48 15.32
C ASN A 115 6.14 -6.77 15.10
N LYS A 116 7.45 -6.71 15.18
CA LYS A 116 8.25 -7.91 15.02
C LYS A 116 8.10 -8.83 16.22
N LYS A 117 8.13 -10.13 15.95
CA LYS A 117 7.97 -11.18 16.96
C LYS A 117 9.27 -11.94 17.24
N TYR A 118 10.38 -11.31 16.97
CA TYR A 118 11.70 -11.92 17.17
C TYR A 118 12.59 -11.04 18.00
#